data_362b9d11da3c0de049aa7ad152dbd5b4
#
_entry.id   362b9d11da3c0de049aa7ad152dbd5b4
#
_cell.length_a   1.000
_cell.length_b   1.000
_cell.length_c   1.000
_cell.angle_alpha   90.00
_cell.angle_beta   90.00
_cell.angle_gamma   90.00
#
_symmetry.space_group_name_H-M   'P 1'
#
loop_
_entity.id
_entity.type
_entity.pdbx_description
1 polymer ?
#
loop_
_entity_poly.entity_id
_entity_poly.type
_entity_poly.pdbx_seq_one_letter_code
_entity_poly.pdbx_strand_id
1 'polypeptide(L)'
;RAMAVNPKLIVCDEPVSALDVSIQAQILNLLKKLQADLGLTYIFITHDLSVVKYFSDDIAVMYLGQMVEKAPSDILFQNPLHPYTKALLSAIPLPIVGKEKPQRQLIRGEITSPVNLPDECRFWKRCDCTEERCRKGNPRLREVEPNHFVACSCV
;
A
#
# COMPACT_ATOMS: atom_id res chain seq x y z
N ARG A 1 21.83 -10.47 -10.84
CA ARG A 1 22.99 -9.68 -10.37
C ARG A 1 22.94 -9.46 -8.85
N ALA A 2 21.82 -8.98 -8.28
CA ALA A 2 21.70 -8.75 -6.82
C ALA A 2 22.05 -9.97 -5.96
N MET A 3 21.73 -11.17 -6.42
CA MET A 3 22.01 -12.44 -5.74
C MET A 3 23.50 -12.83 -5.68
N ALA A 4 24.36 -12.23 -6.52
CA ALA A 4 25.77 -12.61 -6.62
C ALA A 4 26.60 -12.32 -5.36
N VAL A 5 26.09 -11.44 -4.47
CA VAL A 5 26.74 -11.06 -3.21
C VAL A 5 26.14 -11.75 -1.97
N ASN A 6 25.29 -12.78 -2.16
CA ASN A 6 24.57 -13.49 -1.10
C ASN A 6 23.90 -12.55 -0.08
N PRO A 7 23.00 -11.66 -0.53
CA PRO A 7 22.36 -10.70 0.35
C PRO A 7 21.39 -11.37 1.29
N LYS A 8 21.13 -10.73 2.45
CA LYS A 8 20.01 -11.09 3.34
C LYS A 8 18.73 -10.32 3.01
N LEU A 9 18.88 -9.13 2.41
CA LEU A 9 17.79 -8.23 2.02
C LEU A 9 17.95 -7.82 0.56
N ILE A 10 16.85 -7.86 -0.19
CA ILE A 10 16.78 -7.37 -1.58
C ILE A 10 15.66 -6.34 -1.68
N VAL A 11 15.96 -5.19 -2.27
CA VAL A 11 14.96 -4.18 -2.64
C VAL A 11 14.55 -4.41 -4.08
N CYS A 12 13.26 -4.66 -4.30
CA CYS A 12 12.63 -4.85 -5.60
C CYS A 12 11.77 -3.61 -5.90
N ASP A 13 12.25 -2.73 -6.76
CA ASP A 13 11.52 -1.53 -7.16
C ASP A 13 10.82 -1.79 -8.50
N GLU A 14 9.49 -1.90 -8.45
CA GLU A 14 8.60 -2.23 -9.57
C GLU A 14 9.09 -3.41 -10.45
N PRO A 15 9.51 -4.55 -9.87
CA PRO A 15 10.26 -5.58 -10.59
C PRO A 15 9.46 -6.30 -11.67
N VAL A 16 8.13 -6.14 -11.69
CA VAL A 16 7.23 -6.84 -12.62
C VAL A 16 6.31 -5.91 -13.40
N SER A 17 6.43 -4.59 -13.26
CA SER A 17 5.50 -3.60 -13.84
C SER A 17 5.45 -3.59 -15.38
N ALA A 18 6.55 -3.96 -16.03
CA ALA A 18 6.66 -3.98 -17.49
C ALA A 18 6.38 -5.36 -18.12
N LEU A 19 5.90 -6.34 -17.33
CA LEU A 19 5.70 -7.71 -17.77
C LEU A 19 4.21 -8.01 -17.96
N ASP A 20 3.90 -8.93 -18.86
CA ASP A 20 2.53 -9.49 -18.96
C ASP A 20 2.19 -10.34 -17.73
N VAL A 21 0.89 -10.53 -17.49
CA VAL A 21 0.37 -11.19 -16.28
C VAL A 21 0.93 -12.60 -16.08
N SER A 22 1.17 -13.35 -17.17
CA SER A 22 1.67 -14.71 -17.10
C SER A 22 3.13 -14.74 -16.64
N ILE A 23 3.96 -13.86 -17.19
CA ILE A 23 5.37 -13.74 -16.80
C ILE A 23 5.49 -13.14 -15.39
N GLN A 24 4.64 -12.17 -15.05
CA GLN A 24 4.54 -11.62 -13.70
C GLN A 24 4.37 -12.73 -12.65
N ALA A 25 3.39 -13.62 -12.85
CA ALA A 25 3.12 -14.74 -11.95
C ALA A 25 4.34 -15.69 -11.83
N GLN A 26 5.04 -15.96 -12.92
CA GLN A 26 6.24 -16.80 -12.90
C GLN A 26 7.37 -16.17 -12.08
N ILE A 27 7.62 -14.86 -12.26
CA ILE A 27 8.65 -14.14 -11.52
C ILE A 27 8.32 -14.08 -10.02
N LEU A 28 7.05 -13.81 -9.67
CA LEU A 28 6.62 -13.77 -8.27
C LEU A 28 6.80 -15.14 -7.58
N ASN A 29 6.44 -16.22 -8.27
CA ASN A 29 6.66 -17.58 -7.78
C ASN A 29 8.15 -17.91 -7.63
N LEU A 30 9.00 -17.48 -8.58
CA LEU A 30 10.44 -17.63 -8.48
C LEU A 30 11.01 -16.87 -7.26
N LEU A 31 10.57 -15.62 -7.03
CA LEU A 31 11.01 -14.82 -5.88
C LEU A 31 10.58 -15.47 -4.55
N LYS A 32 9.35 -15.98 -4.46
CA LYS A 32 8.89 -16.74 -3.27
C LYS A 32 9.71 -18.00 -3.04
N LYS A 33 10.03 -18.75 -4.08
CA LYS A 33 10.89 -19.92 -3.98
C LYS A 33 12.27 -19.54 -3.48
N LEU A 34 12.89 -18.50 -4.03
CA LEU A 34 14.20 -18.02 -3.58
C LEU A 34 14.16 -17.52 -2.13
N GLN A 35 13.07 -16.90 -1.71
CA GLN A 35 12.85 -16.50 -0.30
C GLN A 35 12.89 -17.71 0.62
N ALA A 36 12.16 -18.77 0.28
CA ALA A 36 12.10 -19.99 1.08
C ALA A 36 13.44 -20.74 1.09
N ASP A 37 14.08 -20.90 -0.08
CA ASP A 37 15.30 -21.69 -0.24
C ASP A 37 16.53 -21.02 0.40
N LEU A 38 16.59 -19.68 0.40
CA LEU A 38 17.77 -18.90 0.81
C LEU A 38 17.53 -18.00 2.03
N GLY A 39 16.34 -18.02 2.63
CA GLY A 39 15.99 -17.19 3.77
C GLY A 39 16.06 -15.70 3.51
N LEU A 40 15.69 -15.26 2.29
CA LEU A 40 15.78 -13.88 1.88
C LEU A 40 14.64 -13.03 2.46
N THR A 41 14.95 -11.78 2.78
CA THR A 41 13.95 -10.74 3.04
C THR A 41 13.82 -9.83 1.82
N TYR A 42 12.58 -9.46 1.45
CA TYR A 42 12.32 -8.53 0.37
C TYR A 42 11.69 -7.23 0.89
N ILE A 43 12.14 -6.09 0.34
CA ILE A 43 11.33 -4.87 0.28
C ILE A 43 10.81 -4.77 -1.15
N PHE A 44 9.50 -4.93 -1.31
CA PHE A 44 8.85 -4.99 -2.61
C PHE A 44 8.03 -3.70 -2.84
N ILE A 45 8.44 -2.87 -3.79
CA ILE A 45 7.77 -1.61 -4.14
C ILE A 45 6.94 -1.85 -5.39
N THR A 46 5.65 -1.55 -5.32
CA THR A 46 4.73 -1.71 -6.45
C THR A 46 3.47 -0.86 -6.28
N HIS A 47 2.80 -0.55 -7.36
CA HIS A 47 1.46 0.05 -7.36
C HIS A 47 0.34 -0.98 -7.62
N ASP A 48 0.67 -2.24 -7.88
CA ASP A 48 -0.32 -3.32 -8.10
C ASP A 48 -0.68 -4.01 -6.78
N LEU A 49 -1.87 -3.68 -6.28
CA LEU A 49 -2.40 -4.24 -5.02
C LEU A 49 -2.68 -5.74 -5.09
N SER A 50 -2.93 -6.30 -6.28
CA SER A 50 -3.12 -7.74 -6.45
C SER A 50 -1.82 -8.50 -6.21
N VAL A 51 -0.70 -7.94 -6.69
CA VAL A 51 0.65 -8.45 -6.43
C VAL A 51 0.98 -8.36 -4.94
N VAL A 52 0.69 -7.20 -4.32
CA VAL A 52 0.93 -6.98 -2.88
C VAL A 52 0.23 -8.03 -2.04
N LYS A 53 -1.06 -8.27 -2.28
CA LYS A 53 -1.87 -9.27 -1.55
C LYS A 53 -1.28 -10.68 -1.63
N TYR A 54 -0.75 -11.04 -2.79
CA TYR A 54 -0.20 -12.38 -3.01
C TYR A 54 1.19 -12.56 -2.40
N PHE A 55 2.00 -11.50 -2.42
CA PHE A 55 3.44 -11.59 -2.16
C PHE A 55 3.85 -11.17 -0.76
N SER A 56 3.19 -10.17 -0.16
CA SER A 56 3.68 -9.50 1.04
C SER A 56 3.10 -10.05 2.34
N ASP A 57 3.95 -10.17 3.37
CA ASP A 57 3.55 -10.49 4.73
C ASP A 57 3.07 -9.22 5.46
N ASP A 58 3.84 -8.12 5.36
CA ASP A 58 3.54 -6.79 5.88
C ASP A 58 3.40 -5.78 4.74
N ILE A 59 2.47 -4.84 4.88
CA ILE A 59 2.22 -3.81 3.87
C ILE A 59 2.36 -2.44 4.49
N ALA A 60 3.08 -1.55 3.80
CA ALA A 60 3.16 -0.13 4.10
C ALA A 60 2.59 0.67 2.92
N VAL A 61 1.54 1.43 3.17
CA VAL A 61 0.91 2.31 2.18
C VAL A 61 1.54 3.69 2.28
N MET A 62 1.97 4.23 1.14
CA MET A 62 2.58 5.56 1.05
C MET A 62 1.72 6.52 0.24
N TYR A 63 1.65 7.78 0.67
CA TYR A 63 1.03 8.88 -0.05
C TYR A 63 1.90 10.13 0.03
N LEU A 64 2.26 10.71 -1.12
CA LEU A 64 3.13 11.90 -1.23
C LEU A 64 4.39 11.82 -0.34
N GLY A 65 5.10 10.68 -0.39
CA GLY A 65 6.35 10.47 0.36
C GLY A 65 6.18 10.26 1.86
N GLN A 66 4.96 10.00 2.35
CA GLN A 66 4.67 9.66 3.73
C GLN A 66 4.01 8.30 3.84
N MET A 67 4.44 7.51 4.81
CA MET A 67 3.74 6.29 5.21
C MET A 67 2.45 6.68 5.93
N VAL A 68 1.30 6.30 5.35
CA VAL A 68 -0.03 6.65 5.88
C VAL A 68 -0.68 5.50 6.64
N GLU A 69 -0.33 4.26 6.31
CA GLU A 69 -0.82 3.08 7.00
C GLU A 69 0.20 1.94 6.89
N LYS A 70 0.34 1.12 7.94
CA LYS A 70 1.16 -0.09 7.94
C LYS A 70 0.46 -1.16 8.78
N ALA A 71 0.31 -2.37 8.22
CA ALA A 71 -0.21 -3.53 8.93
C ALA A 71 0.21 -4.83 8.26
N PRO A 72 0.05 -5.99 8.93
CA PRO A 72 0.07 -7.30 8.28
C PRO A 72 -0.91 -7.34 7.11
N SER A 73 -0.54 -8.04 6.05
CA SER A 73 -1.30 -8.09 4.79
C SER A 73 -2.79 -8.42 5.02
N ASP A 74 -3.05 -9.49 5.75
CA ASP A 74 -4.43 -9.94 6.00
C ASP A 74 -5.26 -8.89 6.76
N ILE A 75 -4.67 -8.22 7.75
CA ILE A 75 -5.33 -7.17 8.53
C ILE A 75 -5.64 -5.98 7.63
N LEU A 76 -4.68 -5.51 6.85
CA LEU A 76 -4.84 -4.33 5.99
C LEU A 76 -5.93 -4.54 4.93
N PHE A 77 -6.01 -5.74 4.34
CA PHE A 77 -7.05 -6.05 3.34
C PHE A 77 -8.44 -6.25 3.95
N GLN A 78 -8.54 -6.73 5.19
CA GLN A 78 -9.82 -6.95 5.89
C GLN A 78 -10.35 -5.67 6.53
N ASN A 79 -9.49 -4.88 7.16
CA ASN A 79 -9.85 -3.70 7.93
C ASN A 79 -8.91 -2.51 7.64
N PRO A 80 -8.91 -1.95 6.41
CA PRO A 80 -8.14 -0.74 6.14
C PRO A 80 -8.70 0.43 6.96
N LEU A 81 -7.83 1.20 7.60
CA LEU A 81 -8.24 2.30 8.48
C LEU A 81 -8.07 3.67 7.80
N HIS A 82 -6.98 3.90 7.09
CA HIS A 82 -6.74 5.19 6.44
C HIS A 82 -7.66 5.38 5.23
N PRO A 83 -8.32 6.55 5.05
CA PRO A 83 -9.21 6.80 3.91
C PRO A 83 -8.57 6.58 2.54
N TYR A 84 -7.30 6.90 2.38
CA TYR A 84 -6.57 6.64 1.14
C TYR A 84 -6.44 5.13 0.86
N THR A 85 -6.11 4.32 1.85
CA THR A 85 -6.03 2.85 1.72
C THR A 85 -7.39 2.25 1.35
N LYS A 86 -8.47 2.72 2.00
CA LYS A 86 -9.84 2.31 1.66
C LYS A 86 -10.17 2.59 0.20
N ALA A 87 -9.83 3.78 -0.27
CA ALA A 87 -10.06 4.16 -1.67
C ALA A 87 -9.23 3.32 -2.64
N LEU A 88 -7.95 3.05 -2.34
CA LEU A 88 -7.11 2.17 -3.15
C LEU A 88 -7.67 0.76 -3.24
N LEU A 89 -8.04 0.16 -2.11
CA LEU A 89 -8.57 -1.21 -2.06
C LEU A 89 -9.94 -1.30 -2.75
N SER A 90 -10.79 -0.26 -2.68
CA SER A 90 -12.08 -0.21 -3.38
C SER A 90 -11.94 -0.17 -4.91
N ALA A 91 -10.78 0.23 -5.42
CA ALA A 91 -10.49 0.27 -6.85
C ALA A 91 -10.09 -1.10 -7.45
N ILE A 92 -9.75 -2.08 -6.61
CA ILE A 92 -9.39 -3.43 -7.06
C ILE A 92 -10.61 -4.08 -7.72
N PRO A 93 -10.50 -4.53 -9.00
CA PRO A 93 -11.59 -5.24 -9.65
C PRO A 93 -11.81 -6.59 -8.97
N LEU A 94 -12.94 -6.76 -8.29
CA LEU A 94 -13.33 -8.07 -7.78
C LEU A 94 -14.06 -8.85 -8.90
N PRO A 95 -13.68 -10.09 -9.19
CA PRO A 95 -14.36 -10.94 -10.16
C PRO A 95 -15.66 -11.50 -9.57
N ILE A 96 -16.59 -10.60 -9.19
CA ILE A 96 -17.87 -10.99 -8.61
C ILE A 96 -18.92 -10.98 -9.73
N VAL A 97 -19.43 -12.16 -10.09
CA VAL A 97 -20.54 -12.30 -11.01
C VAL A 97 -21.84 -12.33 -10.21
N GLY A 98 -22.78 -11.43 -10.52
CA GLY A 98 -24.16 -11.49 -10.02
C GLY A 98 -24.42 -10.89 -8.63
N LYS A 99 -23.49 -10.17 -8.01
CA LYS A 99 -23.73 -9.38 -6.79
C LYS A 99 -23.55 -7.89 -7.07
N GLU A 100 -24.25 -7.05 -6.30
CA GLU A 100 -24.04 -5.60 -6.36
C GLU A 100 -22.54 -5.29 -6.14
N LYS A 101 -21.96 -4.59 -7.10
CA LYS A 101 -20.55 -4.18 -7.01
C LYS A 101 -20.43 -3.21 -5.82
N PRO A 102 -19.46 -3.40 -4.91
CA PRO A 102 -19.23 -2.43 -3.85
C PRO A 102 -19.01 -1.05 -4.46
N GLN A 103 -19.62 -0.04 -3.86
CA GLN A 103 -19.47 1.34 -4.33
C GLN A 103 -18.00 1.73 -4.29
N ARG A 104 -17.43 2.06 -5.44
CA ARG A 104 -16.06 2.57 -5.53
C ARG A 104 -15.98 3.91 -4.82
N GLN A 105 -15.07 4.05 -3.86
CA GLN A 105 -14.74 5.33 -3.26
C GLN A 105 -13.89 6.12 -4.27
N LEU A 106 -14.51 7.11 -4.92
CA LEU A 106 -13.79 7.97 -5.85
C LEU A 106 -13.00 9.01 -5.06
N ILE A 107 -11.69 8.97 -5.20
CA ILE A 107 -10.81 10.00 -4.62
C ILE A 107 -11.06 11.31 -5.40
N ARG A 108 -11.57 12.33 -4.72
CA ARG A 108 -11.89 13.65 -5.32
C ARG A 108 -10.66 14.54 -5.42
N GLY A 109 -10.74 15.56 -6.29
CA GLY A 109 -9.74 16.61 -6.41
C GLY A 109 -8.48 16.21 -7.19
N GLU A 110 -7.66 17.21 -7.48
CA GLU A 110 -6.40 17.06 -8.22
C GLU A 110 -5.29 16.47 -7.33
N ILE A 111 -4.30 15.87 -7.98
CA ILE A 111 -3.11 15.37 -7.28
C ILE A 111 -2.31 16.58 -6.79
N THR A 112 -2.13 16.67 -5.49
CA THR A 112 -1.32 17.72 -4.86
C THR A 112 0.14 17.55 -5.27
N SER A 113 0.81 18.66 -5.63
CA SER A 113 2.26 18.64 -5.89
C SER A 113 3.01 18.14 -4.65
N PRO A 114 4.00 17.25 -4.79
CA PRO A 114 4.83 16.79 -3.67
C PRO A 114 5.86 17.82 -3.20
N VAL A 115 5.92 19.00 -3.84
CA VAL A 115 6.91 20.05 -3.57
C VAL A 115 6.36 21.04 -2.54
N ASN A 116 7.17 21.37 -1.52
CA ASN A 116 6.83 22.34 -0.46
C ASN A 116 5.48 22.07 0.23
N LEU A 117 5.28 20.82 0.63
CA LEU A 117 4.08 20.39 1.32
C LEU A 117 3.96 21.13 2.68
N PRO A 118 2.81 21.75 2.97
CA PRO A 118 2.56 22.37 4.26
C PRO A 118 2.49 21.30 5.37
N ASP A 119 2.65 21.74 6.64
CA ASP A 119 2.50 20.87 7.81
C ASP A 119 1.02 20.63 8.12
N GLU A 120 0.40 19.85 7.28
CA GLU A 120 -0.99 19.40 7.38
C GLU A 120 -1.12 17.96 6.86
N CYS A 121 -2.22 17.29 7.13
CA CYS A 121 -2.47 15.95 6.57
C CYS A 121 -2.38 16.01 5.03
N ARG A 122 -1.46 15.26 4.45
CA ARG A 122 -1.19 15.29 2.99
C ARG A 122 -2.38 14.86 2.14
N PHE A 123 -3.30 14.09 2.72
CA PHE A 123 -4.49 13.59 2.02
C PHE A 123 -5.76 14.44 2.25
N TRP A 124 -5.75 15.45 3.16
CA TRP A 124 -6.95 16.15 3.59
C TRP A 124 -7.78 16.77 2.45
N LYS A 125 -7.15 17.32 1.41
CA LYS A 125 -7.84 17.93 0.25
C LYS A 125 -8.65 16.93 -0.59
N ARG A 126 -8.33 15.65 -0.47
CA ARG A 126 -8.92 14.55 -1.24
C ARG A 126 -9.67 13.55 -0.37
N CYS A 127 -9.77 13.83 0.93
CA CYS A 127 -10.34 12.96 1.93
C CYS A 127 -11.82 13.29 2.15
N ASP A 128 -12.70 12.31 2.08
CA ASP A 128 -14.13 12.49 2.37
C ASP A 128 -14.41 12.64 3.88
N CYS A 129 -13.45 12.26 4.74
CA CYS A 129 -13.54 12.35 6.21
C CYS A 129 -12.78 13.56 6.75
N THR A 130 -12.64 14.64 5.98
CA THR A 130 -11.87 15.82 6.38
C THR A 130 -12.50 16.56 7.53
N GLU A 131 -11.73 16.82 8.58
CA GLU A 131 -12.08 17.62 9.75
C GLU A 131 -11.06 18.74 9.93
N GLU A 132 -11.39 19.75 10.74
CA GLU A 132 -10.51 20.88 11.02
C GLU A 132 -9.14 20.46 11.60
N ARG A 133 -9.13 19.39 12.41
CA ARG A 133 -7.89 18.82 12.98
C ARG A 133 -6.91 18.31 11.93
N CYS A 134 -7.38 17.95 10.72
CA CYS A 134 -6.52 17.51 9.62
C CYS A 134 -5.63 18.63 9.06
N ARG A 135 -5.95 19.90 9.37
CA ARG A 135 -5.20 21.10 8.95
C ARG A 135 -4.24 21.59 10.03
N LYS A 136 -4.32 21.05 11.26
CA LYS A 136 -3.52 21.53 12.42
C LYS A 136 -2.15 20.86 12.55
N GLY A 137 -1.77 20.04 11.59
CA GLY A 137 -0.48 19.34 11.56
C GLY A 137 -0.54 18.05 10.75
N ASN A 138 0.62 17.59 10.30
CA ASN A 138 0.74 16.35 9.57
C ASN A 138 0.71 15.17 10.57
N PRO A 139 -0.29 14.27 10.52
CA PRO A 139 -0.38 13.17 11.47
C PRO A 139 0.81 12.22 11.31
N ARG A 140 1.37 11.78 12.44
CA ARG A 140 2.41 10.76 12.47
C ARG A 140 1.80 9.36 12.54
N LEU A 141 2.53 8.40 12.01
CA LEU A 141 2.17 6.99 12.11
C LEU A 141 2.15 6.59 13.60
N ARG A 142 1.01 6.07 14.07
CA ARG A 142 0.81 5.58 15.43
C ARG A 142 0.08 4.25 15.42
N GLU A 143 0.34 3.41 16.37
CA GLU A 143 -0.37 2.15 16.55
C GLU A 143 -1.79 2.43 17.04
N VAL A 144 -2.79 1.91 16.33
CA VAL A 144 -4.22 2.06 16.62
C VAL A 144 -4.81 0.73 17.09
N GLU A 145 -4.38 -0.36 16.48
CA GLU A 145 -4.69 -1.73 16.83
C GLU A 145 -3.38 -2.53 16.87
N PRO A 146 -3.30 -3.71 17.49
CA PRO A 146 -2.09 -4.51 17.54
C PRO A 146 -1.46 -4.72 16.16
N ASN A 147 -0.23 -4.26 15.96
CA ASN A 147 0.52 -4.28 14.69
C ASN A 147 -0.14 -3.50 13.55
N HIS A 148 -1.12 -2.63 13.81
CA HIS A 148 -1.79 -1.79 12.82
C HIS A 148 -1.53 -0.31 13.11
N PHE A 149 -0.75 0.31 12.26
CA PHE A 149 -0.28 1.69 12.41
C PHE A 149 -0.93 2.59 11.35
N VAL A 150 -1.41 3.75 11.78
CA VAL A 150 -2.12 4.70 10.91
C VAL A 150 -1.68 6.13 11.18
N ALA A 151 -1.47 6.91 10.13
CA ALA A 151 -1.20 8.34 10.17
C ALA A 151 -2.47 9.13 9.80
N CYS A 152 -3.48 9.06 10.65
CA CYS A 152 -4.75 9.75 10.46
C CYS A 152 -5.23 10.37 11.78
N SER A 153 -5.72 11.63 11.72
CA SER A 153 -6.28 12.31 12.88
C SER A 153 -7.73 11.90 13.18
N CYS A 154 -8.41 11.24 12.22
CA CYS A 154 -9.82 10.85 12.33
C CYS A 154 -10.03 9.38 12.73
N VAL A 155 -8.96 8.63 12.91
CA VAL A 155 -8.96 7.22 13.36
C VAL A 155 -8.41 7.14 14.76
#